data_3df370f5f75cb742445ce98e1470827a
#
_entry.id   3df370f5f75cb742445ce98e1470827a
#
_cell.length_a   1.000
_cell.length_b   1.000
_cell.length_c   1.000
_cell.angle_alpha   90.00
_cell.angle_beta   90.00
_cell.angle_gamma   90.00
#
_symmetry.space_group_name_H-M   'P 1'
#
loop_
_entity.id
_entity.type
_entity.pdbx_description
1 polymer ?
#
loop_
_entity_poly.entity_id
_entity_poly.type
_entity_poly.pdbx_seq_one_letter_code
_entity_poly.pdbx_strand_id
1 'polypeptide(L)'
;MGCSCDNNISTKDETNSQNSSLSDLSKNQKLKNNEEIYIISEMLVGENKGNILDYYSVISTIGEGSFGKVFKVKQKSTGNIYAMKLVSKNTNTQNLNKNFLNEIYILKKLDHPNILKIYEYFINEKNWYFILEYVSGGELYDKICEMNYYNENKAAIIMKQILSCISYLHKMNIVHRDIKPENMMLKSKEDNLEIKLIDFGTALYLKKKNKKLTEKVGSPYYMAPEVIKGNYSFECDVWSCGIIMYILLIGYPPFDGKNNKNLYENIQKKKVDFSGSDWSKISNEAKDLILKLLEKNPNNRISAFDALQHPWIKNANKNIKSNNNFNKISLKDCLKTFSSKQKLHQASVAFIVHHMSNSKLVEELTDIFKELDESGEGLLTINELKKGYKKFFTDDLSDKEFDEIVKNIDQDKSGQISIEEFLRATIKYENLISENNLKYAFEYFDKDHSGFLSRDEIKEVLGLIDDSHESNEIINAIFKEVDLNGDGQISFEEFKIMMESNQKLILNNDDE
;
A
#
# COMPACT_ATOMS: atom_id res chain seq x y z
N MET A 1 65.08 -0.44 -34.29
CA MET A 1 65.27 -0.89 -32.89
C MET A 1 64.00 -0.41 -32.16
N GLY A 2 62.97 -1.08 -31.95
CA GLY A 2 62.73 -2.43 -31.46
C GLY A 2 62.48 -2.30 -29.97
N CYS A 3 61.21 -2.31 -29.54
CA CYS A 3 60.75 -3.02 -28.37
C CYS A 3 59.21 -2.84 -28.25
N SER A 4 58.56 -3.92 -28.64
CA SER A 4 57.18 -4.25 -28.30
C SER A 4 57.08 -4.53 -26.79
N CYS A 5 56.03 -4.08 -26.15
CA CYS A 5 55.52 -4.66 -24.92
C CYS A 5 53.98 -4.77 -25.02
N ASP A 6 53.59 -6.00 -25.29
CA ASP A 6 52.21 -6.47 -25.13
C ASP A 6 51.77 -6.34 -23.68
N ASN A 7 50.65 -5.69 -23.42
CA ASN A 7 49.88 -5.85 -22.20
C ASN A 7 48.46 -6.28 -22.56
N ASN A 8 48.28 -7.59 -22.62
CA ASN A 8 46.99 -8.26 -22.57
C ASN A 8 46.38 -8.01 -21.18
N ILE A 9 45.39 -7.13 -21.13
CA ILE A 9 44.42 -7.07 -20.01
C ILE A 9 43.20 -7.86 -20.47
N SER A 10 43.11 -9.07 -19.98
CA SER A 10 41.94 -9.93 -20.09
C SER A 10 40.76 -9.26 -19.36
N THR A 11 39.85 -8.70 -20.10
CA THR A 11 38.49 -8.41 -19.65
C THR A 11 37.77 -9.75 -19.50
N LYS A 12 37.72 -10.27 -18.29
CA LYS A 12 36.83 -11.38 -17.95
C LYS A 12 35.39 -10.87 -17.95
N ASP A 13 34.61 -11.52 -18.78
CA ASP A 13 33.16 -11.43 -18.86
C ASP A 13 32.50 -11.55 -17.49
N GLU A 14 31.93 -10.45 -17.00
CA GLU A 14 30.86 -10.44 -16.00
C GLU A 14 29.49 -10.22 -16.67
N THR A 15 29.16 -11.08 -17.62
CA THR A 15 27.81 -11.14 -18.20
C THR A 15 27.26 -12.56 -18.09
N ASN A 16 27.01 -12.99 -16.85
CA ASN A 16 26.11 -14.11 -16.62
C ASN A 16 25.59 -14.05 -15.18
N SER A 17 24.33 -13.64 -15.06
CA SER A 17 23.31 -14.03 -14.08
C SER A 17 22.40 -12.88 -13.72
N GLN A 18 21.35 -12.63 -14.46
CA GLN A 18 20.15 -11.94 -13.98
C GLN A 18 18.95 -12.23 -14.91
N ASN A 19 18.64 -13.50 -15.09
CA ASN A 19 17.28 -13.93 -15.39
C ASN A 19 16.66 -14.40 -14.07
N SER A 20 16.40 -13.46 -13.15
CA SER A 20 15.61 -13.76 -11.97
C SER A 20 14.14 -13.59 -12.31
N SER A 21 13.40 -14.70 -12.35
CA SER A 21 11.94 -14.71 -12.32
C SER A 21 11.44 -14.07 -11.00
N LEU A 22 10.17 -13.66 -10.92
CA LEU A 22 9.56 -13.19 -9.67
C LEU A 22 9.82 -14.15 -8.49
N SER A 23 9.90 -15.47 -8.78
CA SER A 23 10.29 -16.50 -7.81
C SER A 23 11.70 -16.33 -7.24
N ASP A 24 12.63 -15.72 -7.98
CA ASP A 24 14.01 -15.50 -7.50
C ASP A 24 14.15 -14.23 -6.67
N LEU A 25 13.24 -13.26 -6.84
CA LEU A 25 13.17 -12.07 -5.98
C LEU A 25 12.58 -12.40 -4.61
N SER A 26 11.62 -13.33 -4.54
CA SER A 26 11.02 -13.82 -3.29
C SER A 26 11.93 -14.77 -2.50
N LYS A 27 12.80 -15.53 -3.16
CA LYS A 27 13.72 -16.50 -2.53
C LYS A 27 14.81 -15.89 -1.64
N ASN A 28 15.05 -14.59 -1.69
CA ASN A 28 16.14 -13.94 -0.94
C ASN A 28 15.76 -13.38 0.44
N GLN A 29 14.51 -13.54 0.90
CA GLN A 29 14.13 -13.31 2.28
C GLN A 29 13.86 -14.64 2.98
N LYS A 30 14.91 -15.35 3.37
CA LYS A 30 14.83 -16.36 4.43
C LYS A 30 14.46 -15.62 5.71
N LEU A 31 13.18 -15.64 6.06
CA LEU A 31 12.71 -15.46 7.43
C LEU A 31 13.24 -16.66 8.23
N LYS A 32 14.47 -16.53 8.72
CA LYS A 32 14.98 -17.37 9.79
C LYS A 32 14.42 -16.82 11.07
N ASN A 33 13.34 -17.39 11.54
CA ASN A 33 13.08 -17.63 12.98
C ASN A 33 11.76 -18.37 13.12
N ASN A 34 11.86 -19.58 13.67
CA ASN A 34 10.87 -20.37 14.41
C ASN A 34 9.36 -20.24 14.09
N GLU A 35 8.82 -21.33 13.47
CA GLU A 35 7.53 -21.97 13.81
C GLU A 35 6.19 -21.23 13.59
N GLU A 36 6.12 -19.98 13.18
CA GLU A 36 4.83 -19.33 12.94
C GLU A 36 4.72 -18.79 11.51
N ILE A 37 3.69 -19.24 10.78
CA ILE A 37 3.31 -18.69 9.48
C ILE A 37 2.57 -17.38 9.73
N TYR A 38 3.04 -16.29 9.13
CA TYR A 38 2.38 -14.98 9.15
C TYR A 38 1.71 -14.73 7.82
N ILE A 39 0.44 -14.39 7.84
CA ILE A 39 -0.32 -14.02 6.65
C ILE A 39 -0.15 -12.52 6.43
N ILE A 40 0.69 -12.16 5.48
CA ILE A 40 1.01 -10.79 5.11
C ILE A 40 0.34 -10.40 3.78
N SER A 41 0.10 -9.11 3.58
CA SER A 41 -0.55 -8.57 2.37
C SER A 41 0.10 -9.04 1.06
N GLU A 42 1.42 -9.26 1.05
CA GLU A 42 2.15 -9.77 -0.11
C GLU A 42 1.63 -11.12 -0.62
N MET A 43 1.11 -11.98 0.28
CA MET A 43 0.57 -13.30 -0.05
C MET A 43 -0.83 -13.22 -0.67
N LEU A 44 -1.57 -12.15 -0.40
CA LEU A 44 -2.96 -11.98 -0.83
C LEU A 44 -3.08 -11.49 -2.27
N VAL A 45 -1.98 -11.04 -2.90
CA VAL A 45 -1.92 -10.56 -4.28
C VAL A 45 -1.26 -11.61 -5.15
N GLY A 46 -2.06 -12.47 -5.77
CA GLY A 46 -1.59 -13.57 -6.61
C GLY A 46 -1.47 -13.24 -8.10
N GLU A 47 -0.66 -14.04 -8.78
CA GLU A 47 -0.70 -14.15 -10.23
C GLU A 47 -1.85 -15.05 -10.65
N ASN A 48 -2.75 -14.55 -11.50
CA ASN A 48 -3.79 -15.35 -12.10
C ASN A 48 -3.40 -15.71 -13.54
N LYS A 49 -3.45 -17.00 -13.89
CA LYS A 49 -3.05 -17.53 -15.20
C LYS A 49 -4.18 -17.59 -16.23
N GLY A 50 -5.41 -17.32 -15.82
CA GLY A 50 -6.59 -17.37 -16.69
C GLY A 50 -6.67 -16.18 -17.67
N ASN A 51 -7.65 -16.26 -18.59
CA ASN A 51 -7.98 -15.10 -19.41
C ASN A 51 -8.75 -14.08 -18.57
N ILE A 52 -8.24 -12.86 -18.46
CA ILE A 52 -8.84 -11.81 -17.62
C ILE A 52 -10.32 -11.53 -17.97
N LEU A 53 -10.72 -11.71 -19.22
CA LEU A 53 -12.11 -11.52 -19.66
C LEU A 53 -13.05 -12.61 -19.14
N ASP A 54 -12.54 -13.72 -18.60
CA ASP A 54 -13.38 -14.74 -17.95
C ASP A 54 -13.81 -14.26 -16.57
N TYR A 55 -13.00 -13.46 -15.90
CA TYR A 55 -13.23 -12.94 -14.54
C TYR A 55 -13.82 -11.53 -14.52
N TYR A 56 -13.48 -10.70 -15.50
CA TYR A 56 -13.86 -9.28 -15.53
C TYR A 56 -14.57 -8.89 -16.81
N SER A 57 -15.56 -8.00 -16.70
CA SER A 57 -16.19 -7.34 -17.82
C SER A 57 -15.74 -5.87 -17.90
N VAL A 58 -15.31 -5.43 -19.07
CA VAL A 58 -14.90 -4.03 -19.30
C VAL A 58 -16.12 -3.16 -19.41
N ILE A 59 -16.18 -2.07 -18.61
CA ILE A 59 -17.27 -1.09 -18.65
C ILE A 59 -16.89 0.08 -19.55
N SER A 60 -15.73 0.71 -19.32
CA SER A 60 -15.27 1.87 -20.07
C SER A 60 -13.75 2.04 -19.97
N THR A 61 -13.16 2.75 -20.91
CA THR A 61 -11.80 3.26 -20.78
C THR A 61 -11.83 4.51 -19.91
N ILE A 62 -10.93 4.61 -18.94
CA ILE A 62 -10.85 5.74 -17.98
C ILE A 62 -9.53 6.51 -18.07
N GLY A 63 -8.52 5.96 -18.73
CA GLY A 63 -7.24 6.64 -18.96
C GLY A 63 -6.42 5.96 -20.06
N GLU A 64 -5.60 6.75 -20.74
CA GLU A 64 -4.60 6.28 -21.70
C GLU A 64 -3.36 7.15 -21.54
N GLY A 65 -2.21 6.54 -21.32
CA GLY A 65 -0.95 7.25 -21.08
C GLY A 65 0.25 6.48 -21.59
N SER A 66 1.44 7.02 -21.33
CA SER A 66 2.73 6.42 -21.74
C SER A 66 2.95 5.01 -21.17
N PHE A 67 2.27 4.65 -20.10
CA PHE A 67 2.42 3.37 -19.39
C PHE A 67 1.35 2.33 -19.77
N GLY A 68 0.38 2.67 -20.63
CA GLY A 68 -0.68 1.77 -21.07
C GLY A 68 -2.08 2.36 -20.98
N LYS A 69 -3.08 1.49 -21.03
CA LYS A 69 -4.51 1.86 -20.96
C LYS A 69 -5.09 1.44 -19.62
N VAL A 70 -5.95 2.28 -19.07
CA VAL A 70 -6.68 1.98 -17.83
C VAL A 70 -8.18 1.89 -18.14
N PHE A 71 -8.78 0.80 -17.69
CA PHE A 71 -10.20 0.51 -17.87
C PHE A 71 -10.92 0.45 -16.54
N LYS A 72 -12.16 0.90 -16.51
CA LYS A 72 -13.10 0.55 -15.46
C LYS A 72 -13.67 -0.82 -15.77
N VAL A 73 -13.56 -1.75 -14.83
CA VAL A 73 -14.01 -3.13 -14.99
C VAL A 73 -14.92 -3.55 -13.85
N LYS A 74 -15.79 -4.52 -14.13
CA LYS A 74 -16.66 -5.17 -13.13
C LYS A 74 -16.26 -6.61 -13.00
N GLN A 75 -15.99 -7.06 -11.79
CA GLN A 75 -15.76 -8.46 -11.47
C GLN A 75 -17.08 -9.24 -11.62
N LYS A 76 -17.04 -10.36 -12.34
CA LYS A 76 -18.26 -11.11 -12.67
C LYS A 76 -18.84 -11.86 -11.47
N SER A 77 -18.00 -12.39 -10.59
CA SER A 77 -18.42 -13.15 -9.42
C SER A 77 -19.07 -12.29 -8.33
N THR A 78 -18.43 -11.17 -7.94
CA THR A 78 -18.89 -10.31 -6.85
C THR A 78 -19.70 -9.11 -7.31
N GLY A 79 -19.54 -8.70 -8.58
CA GLY A 79 -20.13 -7.45 -9.11
C GLY A 79 -19.36 -6.18 -8.71
N ASN A 80 -18.27 -6.28 -7.99
CA ASN A 80 -17.44 -5.16 -7.57
C ASN A 80 -16.77 -4.46 -8.75
N ILE A 81 -16.50 -3.17 -8.57
CA ILE A 81 -15.88 -2.31 -9.59
C ILE A 81 -14.41 -2.10 -9.25
N TYR A 82 -13.55 -2.27 -10.25
CA TYR A 82 -12.09 -2.10 -10.15
C TYR A 82 -11.56 -1.26 -11.31
N ALA A 83 -10.33 -0.82 -11.19
CA ALA A 83 -9.54 -0.29 -12.29
C ALA A 83 -8.61 -1.40 -12.82
N MET A 84 -8.56 -1.58 -14.14
CA MET A 84 -7.64 -2.51 -14.79
C MET A 84 -6.62 -1.73 -15.60
N LYS A 85 -5.36 -1.76 -15.17
CA LYS A 85 -4.23 -1.17 -15.91
C LYS A 85 -3.66 -2.23 -16.86
N LEU A 86 -3.76 -1.98 -18.17
CA LEU A 86 -3.19 -2.81 -19.21
C LEU A 86 -1.84 -2.25 -19.65
N VAL A 87 -0.81 -3.06 -19.57
CA VAL A 87 0.55 -2.71 -19.99
C VAL A 87 1.04 -3.72 -21.00
N SER A 88 1.44 -3.25 -22.20
CA SER A 88 1.97 -4.12 -23.24
C SER A 88 3.41 -4.53 -22.95
N LYS A 89 3.70 -5.83 -23.11
CA LYS A 89 5.06 -6.36 -23.04
C LYS A 89 5.83 -5.88 -24.28
N ASN A 90 6.82 -5.05 -24.07
CA ASN A 90 7.68 -4.60 -25.15
C ASN A 90 8.89 -5.55 -25.25
N THR A 91 8.90 -6.42 -26.27
CA THR A 91 9.95 -7.43 -26.48
C THR A 91 11.34 -6.81 -26.68
N ASN A 92 11.40 -5.53 -27.04
CA ASN A 92 12.66 -4.84 -27.37
C ASN A 92 13.29 -4.08 -26.19
N THR A 93 12.63 -4.00 -25.03
CA THR A 93 13.13 -3.25 -23.87
C THR A 93 13.01 -4.07 -22.59
N GLN A 94 14.05 -4.85 -22.28
CA GLN A 94 14.16 -5.61 -21.03
C GLN A 94 13.97 -4.72 -19.78
N ASN A 95 14.35 -3.45 -19.87
CA ASN A 95 14.23 -2.50 -18.77
C ASN A 95 12.77 -2.15 -18.41
N LEU A 96 11.84 -2.09 -19.38
CA LEU A 96 10.44 -1.81 -19.08
C LEU A 96 9.79 -2.96 -18.32
N ASN A 97 10.01 -4.19 -18.72
CA ASN A 97 9.51 -5.36 -18.00
C ASN A 97 10.03 -5.42 -16.56
N LYS A 98 11.29 -5.03 -16.32
CA LYS A 98 11.88 -4.99 -14.99
C LYS A 98 11.22 -3.92 -14.10
N ASN A 99 10.90 -2.75 -14.65
CA ASN A 99 10.22 -1.69 -13.91
C ASN A 99 8.82 -2.11 -13.49
N PHE A 100 8.07 -2.79 -14.35
CA PHE A 100 6.73 -3.29 -14.03
C PHE A 100 6.75 -4.38 -12.96
N LEU A 101 7.68 -5.33 -13.06
CA LEU A 101 7.87 -6.34 -12.01
C LEU A 101 8.20 -5.70 -10.67
N ASN A 102 9.00 -4.64 -10.68
CA ASN A 102 9.34 -3.89 -9.48
C ASN A 102 8.12 -3.10 -8.94
N GLU A 103 7.26 -2.53 -9.81
CA GLU A 103 6.02 -1.88 -9.41
C GLU A 103 5.09 -2.85 -8.67
N ILE A 104 4.86 -4.07 -9.23
CA ILE A 104 4.09 -5.13 -8.58
C ILE A 104 4.72 -5.50 -7.23
N TYR A 105 6.02 -5.77 -7.21
CA TYR A 105 6.75 -6.18 -6.01
C TYR A 105 6.62 -5.16 -4.89
N ILE A 106 6.63 -3.87 -5.22
CA ILE A 106 6.43 -2.79 -4.25
C ILE A 106 4.98 -2.75 -3.80
N LEU A 107 4.02 -2.67 -4.73
CA LEU A 107 2.59 -2.53 -4.41
C LEU A 107 2.06 -3.68 -3.55
N LYS A 108 2.52 -4.91 -3.78
CA LYS A 108 2.14 -6.08 -2.96
C LYS A 108 2.50 -5.95 -1.48
N LYS A 109 3.52 -5.15 -1.16
CA LYS A 109 4.02 -4.95 0.20
C LYS A 109 3.41 -3.76 0.91
N LEU A 110 2.62 -2.96 0.20
CA LEU A 110 2.08 -1.72 0.73
C LEU A 110 0.64 -1.91 1.20
N ASP A 111 0.42 -1.55 2.47
CA ASP A 111 -0.90 -1.50 3.08
C ASP A 111 -1.05 -0.16 3.82
N HIS A 112 -1.63 0.83 3.13
CA HIS A 112 -1.77 2.19 3.65
C HIS A 112 -3.05 2.84 3.10
N PRO A 113 -3.85 3.54 3.93
CA PRO A 113 -5.14 4.09 3.51
C PRO A 113 -5.08 5.08 2.36
N ASN A 114 -3.95 5.75 2.14
CA ASN A 114 -3.77 6.74 1.07
C ASN A 114 -2.87 6.26 -0.08
N ILE A 115 -2.59 4.96 -0.17
CA ILE A 115 -1.90 4.34 -1.30
C ILE A 115 -2.89 3.47 -2.08
N LEU A 116 -2.78 3.46 -3.40
CA LEU A 116 -3.64 2.66 -4.28
C LEU A 116 -3.38 1.18 -4.03
N LYS A 117 -4.46 0.42 -3.79
CA LYS A 117 -4.39 -1.00 -3.53
C LYS A 117 -4.35 -1.81 -4.82
N ILE A 118 -3.51 -2.85 -4.86
CA ILE A 118 -3.50 -3.88 -5.89
C ILE A 118 -4.17 -5.14 -5.33
N TYR A 119 -5.03 -5.78 -6.13
CA TYR A 119 -5.78 -6.97 -5.73
C TYR A 119 -5.22 -8.25 -6.34
N GLU A 120 -4.98 -8.22 -7.63
CA GLU A 120 -4.43 -9.35 -8.37
C GLU A 120 -3.82 -8.85 -9.69
N TYR A 121 -3.09 -9.72 -10.38
CA TYR A 121 -2.55 -9.41 -11.69
C TYR A 121 -2.60 -10.64 -12.60
N PHE A 122 -2.74 -10.38 -13.90
CA PHE A 122 -2.76 -11.40 -14.92
C PHE A 122 -1.59 -11.17 -15.88
N ILE A 123 -1.04 -12.28 -16.38
CA ILE A 123 0.06 -12.24 -17.33
C ILE A 123 -0.29 -13.13 -18.52
N ASN A 124 -0.25 -12.58 -19.72
CA ASN A 124 -0.25 -13.39 -20.94
C ASN A 124 1.01 -13.09 -21.79
N GLU A 125 1.13 -13.69 -22.96
CA GLU A 125 2.30 -13.53 -23.82
C GLU A 125 2.58 -12.07 -24.20
N LYS A 126 1.55 -11.25 -24.35
CA LYS A 126 1.62 -9.89 -24.91
C LYS A 126 1.48 -8.79 -23.86
N ASN A 127 0.78 -9.05 -22.76
CA ASN A 127 0.34 -8.01 -21.84
C ASN A 127 0.47 -8.42 -20.36
N TRP A 128 0.53 -7.38 -19.53
CA TRP A 128 0.34 -7.41 -18.09
C TRP A 128 -0.98 -6.72 -17.79
N TYR A 129 -1.77 -7.24 -16.85
CA TYR A 129 -3.01 -6.64 -16.40
C TYR A 129 -2.95 -6.54 -14.87
N PHE A 130 -3.14 -5.34 -14.33
CA PHE A 130 -3.21 -5.10 -12.89
C PHE A 130 -4.63 -4.76 -12.52
N ILE A 131 -5.19 -5.47 -11.55
CA ILE A 131 -6.48 -5.14 -10.95
C ILE A 131 -6.22 -4.30 -9.72
N LEU A 132 -6.66 -3.07 -9.78
CA LEU A 132 -6.37 -2.01 -8.83
C LEU A 132 -7.66 -1.45 -8.24
N GLU A 133 -7.54 -0.79 -7.11
CA GLU A 133 -8.62 0.00 -6.52
C GLU A 133 -9.16 1.01 -7.54
N TYR A 134 -10.50 1.10 -7.65
CA TYR A 134 -11.13 2.09 -8.52
C TYR A 134 -11.33 3.41 -7.79
N VAL A 135 -10.69 4.45 -8.28
CA VAL A 135 -10.72 5.82 -7.75
C VAL A 135 -11.37 6.72 -8.79
N SER A 136 -12.36 7.54 -8.41
CA SER A 136 -13.23 8.25 -9.37
C SER A 136 -13.14 9.78 -9.32
N GLY A 137 -12.36 10.34 -8.39
CA GLY A 137 -12.33 11.79 -8.13
C GLY A 137 -11.51 12.62 -9.11
N GLY A 138 -10.71 11.95 -9.98
CA GLY A 138 -9.80 12.62 -10.91
C GLY A 138 -8.46 12.98 -10.27
N GLU A 139 -7.55 13.52 -11.06
CA GLU A 139 -6.20 13.88 -10.59
C GLU A 139 -6.23 15.13 -9.69
N LEU A 140 -5.39 15.13 -8.65
CA LEU A 140 -5.21 16.31 -7.79
C LEU A 140 -4.72 17.51 -8.60
N TYR A 141 -3.89 17.26 -9.64
CA TYR A 141 -3.40 18.30 -10.54
C TYR A 141 -4.55 19.05 -11.23
N ASP A 142 -5.51 18.34 -11.83
CA ASP A 142 -6.66 18.95 -12.51
C ASP A 142 -7.47 19.80 -11.54
N LYS A 143 -7.64 19.31 -10.32
CA LYS A 143 -8.38 20.04 -9.28
C LYS A 143 -7.68 21.32 -8.84
N ILE A 144 -6.33 21.30 -8.75
CA ILE A 144 -5.56 22.52 -8.51
C ILE A 144 -5.75 23.51 -9.65
N CYS A 145 -5.70 23.06 -10.92
CA CYS A 145 -5.90 23.91 -12.08
C CYS A 145 -7.32 24.53 -12.12
N GLU A 146 -8.35 23.76 -11.73
CA GLU A 146 -9.75 24.27 -11.65
C GLU A 146 -9.92 25.34 -10.57
N MET A 147 -9.32 25.15 -9.40
CA MET A 147 -9.49 26.01 -8.22
C MET A 147 -8.47 27.13 -8.11
N ASN A 148 -7.38 27.06 -8.88
CA ASN A 148 -6.16 27.85 -8.81
C ASN A 148 -5.34 27.58 -7.52
N TYR A 149 -5.94 27.51 -6.34
CA TYR A 149 -5.26 27.19 -5.07
C TYR A 149 -6.28 26.68 -4.03
N TYR A 150 -5.78 26.01 -3.00
CA TYR A 150 -6.55 25.60 -1.84
C TYR A 150 -6.39 26.60 -0.68
N ASN A 151 -7.41 26.73 0.17
CA ASN A 151 -7.20 27.41 1.45
C ASN A 151 -6.28 26.57 2.35
N GLU A 152 -5.63 27.21 3.32
CA GLU A 152 -4.61 26.57 4.17
C GLU A 152 -5.12 25.30 4.87
N ASN A 153 -6.37 25.30 5.35
CA ASN A 153 -6.92 24.16 6.07
C ASN A 153 -7.06 22.93 5.14
N LYS A 154 -7.62 23.13 3.94
CA LYS A 154 -7.74 22.06 2.93
C LYS A 154 -6.36 21.60 2.45
N ALA A 155 -5.43 22.53 2.21
CA ALA A 155 -4.05 22.21 1.83
C ALA A 155 -3.35 21.38 2.92
N ALA A 156 -3.55 21.71 4.20
CA ALA A 156 -2.96 20.96 5.30
C ALA A 156 -3.54 19.54 5.45
N ILE A 157 -4.83 19.34 5.17
CA ILE A 157 -5.45 18.01 5.15
C ILE A 157 -4.86 17.16 4.03
N ILE A 158 -4.69 17.71 2.82
CA ILE A 158 -4.06 17.01 1.70
C ILE A 158 -2.59 16.71 2.03
N MET A 159 -1.85 17.69 2.52
CA MET A 159 -0.44 17.53 2.88
C MET A 159 -0.21 16.50 3.99
N LYS A 160 -1.11 16.42 4.98
CA LYS A 160 -1.05 15.38 6.01
C LYS A 160 -1.07 13.99 5.37
N GLN A 161 -1.95 13.74 4.42
CA GLN A 161 -2.08 12.45 3.75
C GLN A 161 -0.85 12.14 2.86
N ILE A 162 -0.34 13.14 2.13
CA ILE A 162 0.88 12.99 1.32
C ILE A 162 2.07 12.63 2.22
N LEU A 163 2.28 13.39 3.29
CA LEU A 163 3.37 13.15 4.23
C LEU A 163 3.25 11.80 4.94
N SER A 164 2.01 11.35 5.22
CA SER A 164 1.72 10.02 5.75
C SER A 164 2.20 8.93 4.80
N CYS A 165 1.83 9.00 3.51
CA CYS A 165 2.33 8.07 2.50
C CYS A 165 3.87 8.03 2.45
N ILE A 166 4.51 9.20 2.44
CA ILE A 166 5.96 9.28 2.32
C ILE A 166 6.66 8.77 3.58
N SER A 167 6.13 9.07 4.79
CA SER A 167 6.64 8.52 6.05
C SER A 167 6.58 6.99 6.05
N TYR A 168 5.42 6.44 5.66
CA TYR A 168 5.21 5.00 5.54
C TYR A 168 6.18 4.35 4.53
N LEU A 169 6.30 4.90 3.31
CA LEU A 169 7.22 4.37 2.29
C LEU A 169 8.67 4.37 2.76
N HIS A 170 9.12 5.47 3.38
CA HIS A 170 10.49 5.59 3.89
C HIS A 170 10.78 4.59 5.03
N LYS A 171 9.78 4.32 5.87
CA LYS A 171 9.85 3.29 6.91
C LYS A 171 10.00 1.89 6.31
N MET A 172 9.30 1.61 5.22
CA MET A 172 9.41 0.38 4.43
C MET A 172 10.67 0.32 3.55
N ASN A 173 11.60 1.28 3.68
CA ASN A 173 12.80 1.44 2.85
C ASN A 173 12.51 1.62 1.35
N ILE A 174 11.40 2.24 1.01
CA ILE A 174 11.00 2.54 -0.37
C ILE A 174 11.15 4.05 -0.62
N VAL A 175 11.85 4.41 -1.70
CA VAL A 175 11.91 5.77 -2.24
C VAL A 175 11.06 5.84 -3.50
N HIS A 176 10.17 6.84 -3.59
CA HIS A 176 9.20 6.95 -4.69
C HIS A 176 9.79 7.59 -5.95
N ARG A 177 10.51 8.70 -5.81
CA ARG A 177 11.26 9.44 -6.85
C ARG A 177 10.44 10.25 -7.87
N ASP A 178 9.10 10.13 -7.88
CA ASP A 178 8.23 10.95 -8.75
C ASP A 178 6.94 11.38 -8.01
N ILE A 179 7.11 12.01 -6.86
CA ILE A 179 6.02 12.59 -6.08
C ILE A 179 5.58 13.91 -6.73
N LYS A 180 4.32 13.93 -7.23
CA LYS A 180 3.71 15.06 -7.92
C LYS A 180 2.17 14.95 -7.88
N PRO A 181 1.42 16.05 -8.08
CA PRO A 181 -0.05 16.04 -8.02
C PRO A 181 -0.71 15.15 -9.09
N GLU A 182 -0.07 14.94 -10.24
CA GLU A 182 -0.53 14.04 -11.31
C GLU A 182 -0.52 12.57 -10.87
N ASN A 183 0.33 12.20 -9.92
CA ASN A 183 0.41 10.86 -9.34
C ASN A 183 -0.48 10.71 -8.10
N MET A 184 -1.41 11.63 -7.88
CA MET A 184 -2.37 11.62 -6.77
C MET A 184 -3.78 11.76 -7.31
N MET A 185 -4.66 10.83 -6.97
CA MET A 185 -6.06 10.91 -7.33
C MET A 185 -6.92 11.20 -6.10
N LEU A 186 -7.96 12.00 -6.28
CA LEU A 186 -9.03 12.18 -5.30
C LEU A 186 -9.92 10.94 -5.30
N LYS A 187 -10.28 10.43 -4.13
CA LYS A 187 -11.05 9.18 -3.98
C LYS A 187 -12.42 9.26 -4.65
N SER A 188 -13.12 10.40 -4.53
CA SER A 188 -14.42 10.62 -5.15
C SER A 188 -14.55 12.01 -5.77
N LYS A 189 -15.58 12.21 -6.61
CA LYS A 189 -15.92 13.52 -7.20
C LYS A 189 -16.53 14.49 -6.21
N GLU A 190 -17.03 13.98 -5.09
CA GLU A 190 -17.55 14.80 -4.01
C GLU A 190 -16.41 15.59 -3.36
N ASP A 191 -16.71 16.66 -2.65
CA ASP A 191 -15.69 17.54 -2.03
C ASP A 191 -15.02 16.87 -0.83
N ASN A 192 -14.58 15.65 -1.03
CA ASN A 192 -13.77 14.94 -0.08
C ASN A 192 -12.30 15.16 -0.49
N LEU A 193 -11.47 15.53 0.47
CA LEU A 193 -10.05 15.80 0.27
C LEU A 193 -9.22 14.52 0.43
N GLU A 194 -9.84 13.35 0.36
CA GLU A 194 -9.16 12.08 0.48
C GLU A 194 -8.40 11.75 -0.81
N ILE A 195 -7.09 11.53 -0.68
CA ILE A 195 -6.21 11.23 -1.81
C ILE A 195 -5.73 9.77 -1.78
N LYS A 196 -5.37 9.29 -2.97
CA LYS A 196 -4.65 8.04 -3.21
C LYS A 196 -3.41 8.31 -4.06
N LEU A 197 -2.24 7.87 -3.59
CA LEU A 197 -1.00 7.84 -4.38
C LEU A 197 -1.06 6.64 -5.33
N ILE A 198 -0.86 6.85 -6.65
CA ILE A 198 -1.28 5.89 -7.68
C ILE A 198 -0.17 5.28 -8.55
N ASP A 199 1.02 5.85 -8.61
CA ASP A 199 2.07 5.43 -9.54
C ASP A 199 3.38 5.10 -8.81
N PHE A 200 3.83 3.85 -8.91
CA PHE A 200 5.05 3.32 -8.31
C PHE A 200 6.07 2.86 -9.37
N GLY A 201 5.87 3.24 -10.64
CA GLY A 201 6.74 2.83 -11.76
C GLY A 201 8.19 3.29 -11.63
N THR A 202 8.46 4.33 -10.84
CA THR A 202 9.81 4.82 -10.53
C THR A 202 10.31 4.46 -9.15
N ALA A 203 9.46 3.89 -8.29
CA ALA A 203 9.81 3.60 -6.91
C ALA A 203 10.89 2.51 -6.80
N LEU A 204 11.73 2.59 -5.76
CA LEU A 204 12.77 1.60 -5.49
C LEU A 204 12.81 1.18 -4.04
N TYR A 205 12.98 -0.12 -3.82
CA TYR A 205 13.31 -0.67 -2.51
C TYR A 205 14.82 -0.59 -2.27
N LEU A 206 15.24 0.07 -1.20
CA LEU A 206 16.64 0.24 -0.80
C LEU A 206 17.03 -0.80 0.26
N LYS A 207 17.71 -1.87 -0.13
CA LYS A 207 18.20 -2.92 0.79
C LYS A 207 19.09 -2.39 1.93
N LYS A 208 19.71 -1.22 1.74
CA LYS A 208 20.55 -0.53 2.75
C LYS A 208 20.14 0.93 2.80
N LYS A 209 19.81 1.43 3.98
CA LYS A 209 19.41 2.85 4.20
C LYS A 209 20.43 3.87 3.68
N ASN A 210 21.71 3.54 3.69
CA ASN A 210 22.79 4.44 3.26
C ASN A 210 23.12 4.33 1.77
N LYS A 211 22.36 3.56 0.97
CA LYS A 211 22.59 3.47 -0.47
C LYS A 211 22.19 4.78 -1.13
N LYS A 212 23.14 5.40 -1.85
CA LYS A 212 22.87 6.59 -2.66
C LYS A 212 22.49 6.18 -4.08
N LEU A 213 21.54 6.90 -4.65
CA LEU A 213 21.05 6.75 -6.02
C LEU A 213 21.70 7.78 -6.92
N THR A 214 21.92 7.42 -8.18
CA THR A 214 22.63 8.28 -9.16
C THR A 214 21.79 8.61 -10.39
N GLU A 215 20.75 7.82 -10.68
CA GLU A 215 19.89 8.03 -11.83
C GLU A 215 19.04 9.30 -11.66
N LYS A 216 18.99 10.15 -12.69
CA LYS A 216 18.13 11.34 -12.73
C LYS A 216 16.73 10.91 -13.20
N VAL A 217 15.86 10.62 -12.25
CA VAL A 217 14.48 10.20 -12.49
C VAL A 217 13.54 11.18 -11.82
N GLY A 218 12.33 11.33 -12.36
CA GLY A 218 11.27 12.17 -11.82
C GLY A 218 10.96 13.38 -12.72
N SER A 219 9.90 14.08 -12.36
CA SER A 219 9.38 15.23 -13.11
C SER A 219 10.18 16.50 -12.78
N PRO A 220 10.67 17.26 -13.76
CA PRO A 220 11.67 18.32 -13.59
C PRO A 220 11.35 19.36 -12.50
N TYR A 221 10.10 19.81 -12.40
CA TYR A 221 9.67 20.83 -11.43
C TYR A 221 9.72 20.35 -9.97
N TYR A 222 9.62 19.05 -9.74
CA TYR A 222 9.57 18.42 -8.41
C TYR A 222 10.91 17.83 -7.97
N MET A 223 11.92 17.82 -8.87
CA MET A 223 13.25 17.25 -8.58
C MET A 223 13.98 18.03 -7.50
N ALA A 224 14.54 17.31 -6.53
CA ALA A 224 15.41 17.86 -5.50
C ALA A 224 16.81 18.24 -6.05
N PRO A 225 17.52 19.21 -5.43
CA PRO A 225 18.87 19.61 -5.83
C PRO A 225 19.86 18.45 -5.90
N GLU A 226 19.78 17.51 -4.98
CA GLU A 226 20.63 16.30 -4.92
C GLU A 226 20.30 15.28 -6.02
N VAL A 227 19.05 15.20 -6.51
CA VAL A 227 18.67 14.37 -7.66
C VAL A 227 19.32 14.92 -8.93
N ILE A 228 19.28 16.25 -9.10
CA ILE A 228 19.94 16.92 -10.22
C ILE A 228 21.46 16.65 -10.23
N LYS A 229 22.07 16.55 -9.04
CA LYS A 229 23.50 16.23 -8.86
C LYS A 229 23.82 14.74 -9.02
N GLY A 230 22.82 13.84 -8.96
CA GLY A 230 23.02 12.40 -9.07
C GLY A 230 23.63 11.77 -7.81
N ASN A 231 23.25 12.24 -6.60
CA ASN A 231 23.66 11.67 -5.33
C ASN A 231 22.57 11.88 -4.28
N TYR A 232 21.58 11.01 -4.21
CA TYR A 232 20.37 11.23 -3.42
C TYR A 232 19.84 9.94 -2.74
N SER A 233 18.89 10.09 -1.83
CA SER A 233 18.19 9.01 -1.14
C SER A 233 16.74 9.43 -0.84
N PHE A 234 16.15 9.01 0.26
CA PHE A 234 14.76 9.24 0.67
C PHE A 234 14.36 10.73 0.72
N GLU A 235 15.31 11.60 1.05
CA GLU A 235 15.05 13.01 1.28
C GLU A 235 14.52 13.73 0.02
N CYS A 236 14.74 13.17 -1.16
CA CYS A 236 14.22 13.73 -2.42
C CYS A 236 12.69 13.75 -2.48
N ASP A 237 12.00 12.75 -1.91
CA ASP A 237 10.54 12.71 -1.88
C ASP A 237 9.97 13.82 -0.98
N VAL A 238 10.67 14.14 0.12
CA VAL A 238 10.28 15.21 1.04
C VAL A 238 10.40 16.58 0.38
N TRP A 239 11.43 16.79 -0.44
CA TRP A 239 11.54 17.99 -1.28
C TRP A 239 10.33 18.14 -2.21
N SER A 240 9.95 17.08 -2.90
CA SER A 240 8.78 17.09 -3.79
C SER A 240 7.49 17.43 -3.04
N CYS A 241 7.33 16.96 -1.79
CA CYS A 241 6.23 17.37 -0.91
C CYS A 241 6.23 18.89 -0.66
N GLY A 242 7.42 19.49 -0.47
CA GLY A 242 7.55 20.93 -0.31
C GLY A 242 7.11 21.73 -1.54
N ILE A 243 7.45 21.25 -2.75
CA ILE A 243 6.98 21.84 -4.01
C ILE A 243 5.45 21.74 -4.11
N ILE A 244 4.87 20.58 -3.80
CA ILE A 244 3.41 20.39 -3.82
C ILE A 244 2.72 21.32 -2.81
N MET A 245 3.24 21.42 -1.59
CA MET A 245 2.69 22.32 -0.57
C MET A 245 2.65 23.78 -1.05
N TYR A 246 3.74 24.23 -1.68
CA TYR A 246 3.81 25.56 -2.25
C TYR A 246 2.74 25.77 -3.33
N ILE A 247 2.60 24.82 -4.27
CA ILE A 247 1.60 24.86 -5.35
C ILE A 247 0.16 24.82 -4.79
N LEU A 248 -0.12 23.99 -3.79
CA LEU A 248 -1.45 23.91 -3.17
C LEU A 248 -1.91 25.24 -2.59
N LEU A 249 -0.98 26.04 -2.04
CA LEU A 249 -1.28 27.30 -1.36
C LEU A 249 -1.44 28.49 -2.30
N ILE A 250 -0.72 28.51 -3.44
CA ILE A 250 -0.70 29.69 -4.32
C ILE A 250 -0.83 29.38 -5.82
N GLY A 251 -0.91 28.12 -6.23
CA GLY A 251 -1.25 27.72 -7.60
C GLY A 251 -0.09 27.66 -8.60
N TYR A 252 1.15 28.02 -8.20
CA TYR A 252 2.33 27.96 -9.06
C TYR A 252 3.57 27.44 -8.31
N PRO A 253 4.58 26.88 -9.01
CA PRO A 253 5.76 26.32 -8.35
C PRO A 253 6.71 27.41 -7.82
N PRO A 254 7.53 27.11 -6.77
CA PRO A 254 8.50 28.07 -6.20
C PRO A 254 9.70 28.36 -7.10
N PHE A 255 9.95 27.48 -8.05
CA PHE A 255 11.06 27.59 -8.99
C PHE A 255 10.56 27.38 -10.40
N ASP A 256 10.96 28.23 -11.33
CA ASP A 256 10.66 28.18 -12.75
C ASP A 256 11.91 28.35 -13.61
N GLY A 257 11.79 28.15 -14.93
CA GLY A 257 12.86 28.36 -15.87
C GLY A 257 12.40 28.26 -17.31
N LYS A 258 13.04 29.04 -18.22
CA LYS A 258 12.71 29.00 -19.66
C LYS A 258 12.97 27.62 -20.30
N ASN A 259 13.77 26.80 -19.69
CA ASN A 259 14.10 25.42 -20.08
C ASN A 259 14.59 24.66 -18.85
N ASN A 260 14.75 23.34 -18.97
CA ASN A 260 15.18 22.50 -17.85
C ASN A 260 16.53 22.91 -17.26
N LYS A 261 17.48 23.41 -18.06
CA LYS A 261 18.77 23.89 -17.56
C LYS A 261 18.60 25.06 -16.61
N ASN A 262 17.83 26.07 -17.03
CA ASN A 262 17.55 27.25 -16.19
C ASN A 262 16.73 26.87 -14.94
N LEU A 263 15.76 25.97 -15.07
CA LEU A 263 14.98 25.45 -13.95
C LEU A 263 15.91 24.79 -12.91
N TYR A 264 16.77 23.87 -13.36
CA TYR A 264 17.72 23.18 -12.47
C TYR A 264 18.71 24.12 -11.79
N GLU A 265 19.18 25.16 -12.49
CA GLU A 265 20.02 26.21 -11.88
C GLU A 265 19.25 26.98 -10.81
N ASN A 266 17.97 27.32 -11.06
CA ASN A 266 17.11 28.00 -10.09
C ASN A 266 16.83 27.12 -8.87
N ILE A 267 16.49 25.85 -9.06
CA ILE A 267 16.30 24.86 -7.98
C ILE A 267 17.55 24.79 -7.09
N GLN A 268 18.75 24.82 -7.67
CA GLN A 268 19.99 24.71 -6.90
C GLN A 268 20.41 26.03 -6.19
N LYS A 269 20.14 27.19 -6.80
CA LYS A 269 20.73 28.48 -6.35
C LYS A 269 19.73 29.41 -5.67
N LYS A 270 18.46 29.49 -6.16
CA LYS A 270 17.49 30.45 -5.63
C LYS A 270 16.92 30.00 -4.28
N LYS A 271 16.67 30.96 -3.41
CA LYS A 271 15.88 30.77 -2.19
C LYS A 271 14.39 30.75 -2.55
N VAL A 272 13.57 30.11 -1.70
CA VAL A 272 12.12 30.23 -1.77
C VAL A 272 11.72 31.68 -1.50
N ASP A 273 10.87 32.23 -2.35
CA ASP A 273 10.41 33.63 -2.25
C ASP A 273 8.96 33.68 -1.75
N PHE A 274 8.74 34.49 -0.72
CA PHE A 274 7.42 34.75 -0.13
C PHE A 274 7.06 36.26 -0.23
N SER A 275 7.74 37.04 -1.08
CA SER A 275 7.52 38.49 -1.21
C SER A 275 6.27 38.84 -1.99
N GLY A 276 5.69 37.90 -2.75
CA GLY A 276 4.47 38.12 -3.50
C GLY A 276 3.26 38.45 -2.62
N SER A 277 2.32 39.25 -3.15
CA SER A 277 1.07 39.63 -2.46
C SER A 277 0.23 38.42 -1.99
N ASP A 278 0.31 37.32 -2.74
CA ASP A 278 -0.43 36.07 -2.45
C ASP A 278 -0.02 35.45 -1.12
N TRP A 279 1.23 35.66 -0.70
CA TRP A 279 1.77 35.18 0.57
C TRP A 279 1.34 36.00 1.79
N SER A 280 0.72 37.17 1.59
CA SER A 280 0.28 38.04 2.69
C SER A 280 -0.79 37.40 3.60
N LYS A 281 -1.58 36.49 3.04
CA LYS A 281 -2.68 35.78 3.73
C LYS A 281 -2.27 34.42 4.28
N ILE A 282 -1.07 33.95 3.96
CA ILE A 282 -0.56 32.63 4.35
C ILE A 282 0.18 32.75 5.68
N SER A 283 -0.12 31.83 6.60
CA SER A 283 0.45 31.81 7.96
C SER A 283 1.97 31.63 7.97
N ASN A 284 2.59 32.08 9.05
CA ASN A 284 4.03 31.91 9.25
C ASN A 284 4.38 30.42 9.45
N GLU A 285 3.49 29.67 10.06
CA GLU A 285 3.64 28.21 10.24
C GLU A 285 3.69 27.47 8.90
N ALA A 286 2.85 27.88 7.92
CA ALA A 286 2.93 27.32 6.57
C ALA A 286 4.26 27.63 5.89
N LYS A 287 4.72 28.89 5.96
CA LYS A 287 6.00 29.32 5.40
C LYS A 287 7.18 28.59 6.06
N ASP A 288 7.15 28.40 7.36
CA ASP A 288 8.18 27.68 8.12
C ASP A 288 8.27 26.21 7.66
N LEU A 289 7.12 25.51 7.53
CA LEU A 289 7.11 24.12 7.03
C LEU A 289 7.64 24.04 5.59
N ILE A 290 7.24 24.95 4.69
CA ILE A 290 7.77 24.98 3.32
C ILE A 290 9.29 25.13 3.32
N LEU A 291 9.86 26.03 4.13
CA LEU A 291 11.30 26.20 4.22
C LEU A 291 12.02 24.96 4.73
N LYS A 292 11.44 24.24 5.69
CA LYS A 292 11.99 22.98 6.22
C LYS A 292 11.93 21.84 5.19
N LEU A 293 10.85 21.75 4.40
CA LEU A 293 10.70 20.77 3.32
C LEU A 293 11.62 21.10 2.13
N LEU A 294 11.78 22.38 1.79
CA LEU A 294 12.63 22.86 0.70
C LEU A 294 14.05 23.24 1.15
N GLU A 295 14.52 22.65 2.27
CA GLU A 295 15.93 22.75 2.66
C GLU A 295 16.82 22.07 1.61
N LYS A 296 17.82 22.82 1.10
CA LYS A 296 18.65 22.35 -0.02
C LYS A 296 19.65 21.28 0.35
N ASN A 297 20.11 21.30 1.60
CA ASN A 297 20.96 20.24 2.12
C ASN A 297 20.08 19.08 2.61
N PRO A 298 20.10 17.90 1.95
CA PRO A 298 19.23 16.78 2.33
C PRO A 298 19.46 16.32 3.79
N ASN A 299 20.66 16.49 4.34
CA ASN A 299 20.96 16.11 5.72
C ASN A 299 20.28 17.01 6.77
N ASN A 300 19.93 18.25 6.40
CA ASN A 300 19.27 19.22 7.27
C ASN A 300 17.75 19.28 6.99
N ARG A 301 17.29 18.65 5.90
CA ARG A 301 15.88 18.63 5.52
C ARG A 301 15.08 17.84 6.54
N ILE A 302 13.92 18.38 6.93
CA ILE A 302 12.97 17.70 7.82
C ILE A 302 12.58 16.34 7.25
N SER A 303 12.40 15.32 8.08
CA SER A 303 11.84 14.04 7.64
C SER A 303 10.34 14.15 7.40
N ALA A 304 9.75 13.23 6.64
CA ALA A 304 8.30 13.18 6.45
C ALA A 304 7.57 12.96 7.79
N PHE A 305 8.13 12.12 8.66
CA PHE A 305 7.61 11.89 10.01
C PHE A 305 7.61 13.17 10.86
N ASP A 306 8.73 13.89 10.92
CA ASP A 306 8.80 15.14 11.69
C ASP A 306 7.90 16.23 11.10
N ALA A 307 7.72 16.25 9.77
CA ALA A 307 6.80 17.15 9.09
C ALA A 307 5.33 16.89 9.47
N LEU A 308 4.93 15.65 9.68
CA LEU A 308 3.61 15.29 10.23
C LEU A 308 3.38 15.85 11.64
N GLN A 309 4.46 16.00 12.43
CA GLN A 309 4.38 16.57 13.79
C GLN A 309 4.39 18.11 13.79
N HIS A 310 4.57 18.74 12.64
CA HIS A 310 4.63 20.20 12.53
C HIS A 310 3.29 20.86 12.95
N PRO A 311 3.30 21.98 13.67
CA PRO A 311 2.07 22.66 14.15
C PRO A 311 1.07 22.95 13.03
N TRP A 312 1.52 23.32 11.85
CA TRP A 312 0.66 23.61 10.70
C TRP A 312 -0.18 22.39 10.29
N ILE A 313 0.41 21.19 10.28
CA ILE A 313 -0.28 19.93 9.97
C ILE A 313 -1.21 19.54 11.13
N LYS A 314 -0.73 19.58 12.37
CA LYS A 314 -1.52 19.18 13.56
C LYS A 314 -2.76 20.03 13.80
N ASN A 315 -2.71 21.32 13.45
CA ASN A 315 -3.83 22.23 13.65
C ASN A 315 -4.93 22.10 12.59
N ALA A 316 -4.66 21.49 11.42
CA ALA A 316 -5.62 21.32 10.34
C ALA A 316 -6.88 20.53 10.74
N ASN A 317 -6.77 19.56 11.63
CA ASN A 317 -7.86 18.63 11.96
C ASN A 317 -8.76 19.09 13.13
N LYS A 318 -8.49 20.22 13.79
CA LYS A 318 -9.26 20.63 14.98
C LYS A 318 -10.74 20.92 14.70
N ASN A 319 -11.15 21.09 13.43
CA ASN A 319 -12.49 21.51 13.06
C ASN A 319 -13.32 20.42 12.34
N ILE A 320 -12.77 19.25 12.09
CA ILE A 320 -13.52 18.15 11.47
C ILE A 320 -14.05 17.26 12.59
N LYS A 321 -15.31 17.49 12.99
CA LYS A 321 -16.04 16.53 13.82
C LYS A 321 -16.36 15.33 12.93
N SER A 322 -15.81 14.18 13.23
CA SER A 322 -16.29 12.92 12.65
C SER A 322 -17.71 12.70 13.18
N ASN A 323 -18.69 12.78 12.27
CA ASN A 323 -20.08 12.40 12.56
C ASN A 323 -20.25 10.87 12.49
N ASN A 324 -19.27 10.11 12.95
CA ASN A 324 -19.33 8.66 12.89
C ASN A 324 -20.30 8.13 13.97
N ASN A 325 -21.56 7.89 13.53
CA ASN A 325 -22.55 7.11 14.30
C ASN A 325 -22.25 5.61 14.25
N PHE A 326 -20.96 5.22 14.13
CA PHE A 326 -20.58 3.82 14.16
C PHE A 326 -20.93 3.22 15.53
N ASN A 327 -21.48 1.99 15.51
CA ASN A 327 -21.82 1.29 16.75
C ASN A 327 -20.53 0.85 17.48
N LYS A 328 -20.07 1.69 18.39
CA LYS A 328 -18.83 1.50 19.17
C LYS A 328 -18.84 0.19 19.97
N ILE A 329 -20.02 -0.26 20.42
CA ILE A 329 -20.19 -1.50 21.17
C ILE A 329 -19.77 -2.69 20.29
N SER A 330 -20.23 -2.70 19.02
CA SER A 330 -19.89 -3.76 18.07
C SER A 330 -18.37 -3.84 17.77
N LEU A 331 -17.68 -2.70 17.72
CA LEU A 331 -16.22 -2.68 17.49
C LEU A 331 -15.46 -3.32 18.67
N LYS A 332 -15.89 -3.05 19.89
CA LYS A 332 -15.30 -3.62 21.11
C LYS A 332 -15.41 -5.14 21.12
N ASP A 333 -16.61 -5.66 20.81
CA ASP A 333 -16.87 -7.09 20.81
C ASP A 333 -16.03 -7.80 19.74
N CYS A 334 -15.93 -7.21 18.54
CA CYS A 334 -15.06 -7.73 17.47
C CYS A 334 -13.59 -7.81 17.91
N LEU A 335 -13.04 -6.76 18.53
CA LEU A 335 -11.64 -6.74 19.00
C LEU A 335 -11.37 -7.79 20.08
N LYS A 336 -12.33 -8.02 21.00
CA LYS A 336 -12.20 -9.01 22.07
C LYS A 336 -12.32 -10.45 21.58
N THR A 337 -13.21 -10.69 20.61
CA THR A 337 -13.52 -12.04 20.11
C THR A 337 -12.63 -12.46 18.94
N PHE A 338 -11.83 -11.53 18.39
CA PHE A 338 -10.95 -11.83 17.27
C PHE A 338 -9.87 -12.84 17.69
N SER A 339 -10.09 -14.10 17.38
CA SER A 339 -9.09 -15.17 17.50
C SER A 339 -9.36 -16.22 16.44
N SER A 340 -8.33 -16.68 15.75
CA SER A 340 -8.42 -17.84 14.87
C SER A 340 -7.21 -18.72 15.08
N LYS A 341 -7.47 -20.00 15.39
CA LYS A 341 -6.42 -21.00 15.57
C LYS A 341 -6.00 -21.65 14.25
N GLN A 342 -6.87 -21.64 13.25
CA GLN A 342 -6.64 -22.34 11.98
C GLN A 342 -5.99 -21.41 10.94
N LYS A 343 -4.88 -21.84 10.36
CA LYS A 343 -4.11 -21.04 9.38
C LYS A 343 -4.88 -20.81 8.07
N LEU A 344 -5.59 -21.81 7.57
CA LEU A 344 -6.42 -21.66 6.36
C LEU A 344 -7.57 -20.68 6.59
N HIS A 345 -8.22 -20.74 7.76
CA HIS A 345 -9.24 -19.78 8.15
C HIS A 345 -8.68 -18.35 8.20
N GLN A 346 -7.51 -18.16 8.83
CA GLN A 346 -6.83 -16.83 8.88
C GLN A 346 -6.53 -16.29 7.48
N ALA A 347 -6.02 -17.16 6.58
CA ALA A 347 -5.74 -16.79 5.19
C ALA A 347 -7.01 -16.41 4.43
N SER A 348 -8.09 -17.16 4.63
CA SER A 348 -9.37 -16.90 4.00
C SER A 348 -9.99 -15.58 4.45
N VAL A 349 -9.99 -15.31 5.76
CA VAL A 349 -10.44 -14.02 6.32
C VAL A 349 -9.59 -12.87 5.78
N ALA A 350 -8.27 -13.02 5.77
CA ALA A 350 -7.37 -12.01 5.25
C ALA A 350 -7.64 -11.73 3.76
N PHE A 351 -7.82 -12.76 2.95
CA PHE A 351 -8.16 -12.64 1.54
C PHE A 351 -9.50 -11.93 1.33
N ILE A 352 -10.54 -12.32 2.06
CA ILE A 352 -11.87 -11.72 1.97
C ILE A 352 -11.79 -10.22 2.33
N VAL A 353 -11.16 -9.87 3.45
CA VAL A 353 -10.98 -8.48 3.88
C VAL A 353 -10.18 -7.68 2.85
N HIS A 354 -9.10 -8.26 2.30
CA HIS A 354 -8.31 -7.65 1.25
C HIS A 354 -9.16 -7.24 0.04
N HIS A 355 -10.14 -8.06 -0.35
CA HIS A 355 -11.00 -7.86 -1.52
C HIS A 355 -12.32 -7.12 -1.23
N MET A 356 -12.65 -6.84 0.04
CA MET A 356 -13.87 -6.10 0.45
C MET A 356 -13.78 -4.57 0.33
N SER A 357 -12.71 -4.02 -0.21
CA SER A 357 -12.31 -2.61 -0.12
C SER A 357 -13.33 -1.55 -0.53
N ASN A 358 -14.39 -1.90 -1.25
CA ASN A 358 -15.40 -0.96 -1.74
C ASN A 358 -16.71 -0.97 -0.91
N SER A 359 -16.72 -1.56 0.27
CA SER A 359 -17.88 -1.56 1.14
C SER A 359 -17.90 -0.31 2.04
N LYS A 360 -19.09 0.24 2.26
CA LYS A 360 -19.30 1.36 3.19
C LYS A 360 -18.74 1.06 4.59
N LEU A 361 -18.82 -0.19 5.01
CA LEU A 361 -18.28 -0.65 6.29
C LEU A 361 -16.75 -0.47 6.36
N VAL A 362 -16.03 -0.85 5.31
CA VAL A 362 -14.57 -0.68 5.23
C VAL A 362 -14.20 0.81 5.25
N GLU A 363 -14.97 1.66 4.58
CA GLU A 363 -14.76 3.11 4.63
C GLU A 363 -14.91 3.67 6.06
N GLU A 364 -15.99 3.31 6.75
CA GLU A 364 -16.25 3.74 8.13
C GLU A 364 -15.15 3.25 9.10
N LEU A 365 -14.68 2.01 8.96
CA LEU A 365 -13.59 1.46 9.78
C LEU A 365 -12.24 2.09 9.43
N THR A 366 -12.00 2.41 8.16
CA THR A 366 -10.81 3.15 7.72
C THR A 366 -10.76 4.56 8.34
N ASP A 367 -11.89 5.23 8.45
CA ASP A 367 -11.97 6.54 9.11
C ASP A 367 -11.68 6.44 10.61
N ILE A 368 -12.15 5.38 11.27
CA ILE A 368 -11.80 5.09 12.68
C ILE A 368 -10.30 4.84 12.81
N PHE A 369 -9.72 4.03 11.92
CA PHE A 369 -8.28 3.79 11.90
C PHE A 369 -7.48 5.11 11.81
N LYS A 370 -7.87 6.00 10.87
CA LYS A 370 -7.25 7.33 10.71
C LYS A 370 -7.43 8.25 11.92
N GLU A 371 -8.53 8.08 12.68
CA GLU A 371 -8.76 8.83 13.93
C GLU A 371 -7.86 8.30 15.07
N LEU A 372 -7.60 7.00 15.10
CA LEU A 372 -6.71 6.36 16.06
C LEU A 372 -5.23 6.66 15.77
N ASP A 373 -4.86 6.79 14.50
CA ASP A 373 -3.52 7.14 14.05
C ASP A 373 -3.22 8.63 14.35
N GLU A 374 -2.90 8.90 15.63
CA GLU A 374 -2.56 10.26 16.07
C GLU A 374 -1.26 10.77 15.45
N SER A 375 -0.30 9.88 15.18
CA SER A 375 0.98 10.21 14.55
C SER A 375 0.83 10.53 13.07
N GLY A 376 -0.18 9.96 12.41
CA GLY A 376 -0.43 10.10 10.99
C GLY A 376 0.50 9.28 10.10
N GLU A 377 1.14 8.23 10.65
CA GLU A 377 2.07 7.37 9.89
C GLU A 377 1.39 6.31 9.00
N GLY A 378 0.05 6.14 9.13
CA GLY A 378 -0.70 5.10 8.42
C GLY A 378 -0.54 3.70 9.01
N LEU A 379 0.03 3.60 10.20
CA LEU A 379 0.17 2.39 11.03
C LEU A 379 -0.19 2.76 12.47
N LEU A 380 -0.94 1.90 13.17
CA LEU A 380 -1.24 2.14 14.59
C LEU A 380 -0.15 1.56 15.47
N THR A 381 0.43 2.37 16.30
CA THR A 381 1.25 1.88 17.42
C THR A 381 0.35 1.26 18.48
N ILE A 382 0.90 0.32 19.27
CA ILE A 382 0.18 -0.29 20.41
C ILE A 382 -0.33 0.79 21.39
N ASN A 383 0.43 1.87 21.58
CA ASN A 383 0.02 2.98 22.44
C ASN A 383 -1.16 3.77 21.86
N GLU A 384 -1.21 4.01 20.56
CA GLU A 384 -2.33 4.68 19.89
C GLU A 384 -3.59 3.82 19.96
N LEU A 385 -3.46 2.50 19.71
CA LEU A 385 -4.57 1.56 19.86
C LEU A 385 -5.09 1.55 21.32
N LYS A 386 -4.20 1.53 22.31
CA LYS A 386 -4.57 1.54 23.75
C LYS A 386 -5.28 2.84 24.15
N LYS A 387 -4.78 3.98 23.72
CA LYS A 387 -5.42 5.28 23.95
C LYS A 387 -6.78 5.37 23.27
N GLY A 388 -6.85 4.92 22.02
CA GLY A 388 -8.09 4.87 21.26
C GLY A 388 -9.12 3.96 21.92
N TYR A 389 -8.73 2.77 22.34
CA TYR A 389 -9.60 1.85 23.06
C TYR A 389 -10.22 2.53 24.30
N LYS A 390 -9.41 3.18 25.16
CA LYS A 390 -9.88 3.92 26.33
C LYS A 390 -10.77 5.11 25.98
N LYS A 391 -10.51 5.79 24.85
CA LYS A 391 -11.32 6.91 24.38
C LYS A 391 -12.69 6.48 23.84
N PHE A 392 -12.75 5.35 23.15
CA PHE A 392 -13.99 4.86 22.53
C PHE A 392 -14.82 4.00 23.50
N PHE A 393 -14.18 3.31 24.43
CA PHE A 393 -14.82 2.38 25.36
C PHE A 393 -14.55 2.81 26.81
N THR A 394 -15.60 2.88 27.59
CA THR A 394 -15.54 3.33 29.00
C THR A 394 -15.00 2.27 29.94
N ASP A 395 -14.75 1.05 29.49
CA ASP A 395 -14.29 -0.05 30.31
C ASP A 395 -12.77 -0.05 30.45
N ASP A 396 -12.29 -0.26 31.67
CA ASP A 396 -10.89 -0.52 31.94
C ASP A 396 -10.57 -2.00 31.67
N LEU A 397 -9.94 -2.26 30.50
CA LEU A 397 -9.26 -3.53 30.28
C LEU A 397 -8.00 -3.59 31.13
N SER A 398 -7.76 -4.74 31.74
CA SER A 398 -6.45 -5.01 32.33
C SER A 398 -5.36 -5.03 31.25
N ASP A 399 -4.13 -4.70 31.64
CA ASP A 399 -3.00 -4.71 30.70
C ASP A 399 -2.83 -6.10 30.04
N LYS A 400 -3.14 -7.19 30.76
CA LYS A 400 -3.08 -8.56 30.21
C LYS A 400 -4.10 -8.83 29.10
N GLU A 401 -5.36 -8.41 29.33
CA GLU A 401 -6.42 -8.56 28.32
C GLU A 401 -6.10 -7.73 27.06
N PHE A 402 -5.56 -6.53 27.25
CA PHE A 402 -5.15 -5.69 26.13
C PHE A 402 -3.97 -6.30 25.36
N ASP A 403 -2.98 -6.86 26.05
CA ASP A 403 -1.85 -7.54 25.41
C ASP A 403 -2.29 -8.78 24.61
N GLU A 404 -3.32 -9.50 25.07
CA GLU A 404 -3.92 -10.61 24.30
C GLU A 404 -4.62 -10.11 23.04
N ILE A 405 -5.39 -9.02 23.12
CA ILE A 405 -6.01 -8.38 21.94
C ILE A 405 -4.94 -7.98 20.94
N VAL A 406 -3.90 -7.29 21.36
CA VAL A 406 -2.79 -6.88 20.49
C VAL A 406 -2.12 -8.08 19.84
N LYS A 407 -1.83 -9.15 20.58
CA LYS A 407 -1.21 -10.38 20.06
C LYS A 407 -2.05 -11.04 18.98
N ASN A 408 -3.36 -10.95 19.08
CA ASN A 408 -4.26 -11.51 18.08
C ASN A 408 -4.35 -10.64 16.82
N ILE A 409 -4.26 -9.31 16.96
CA ILE A 409 -4.36 -8.36 15.85
C ILE A 409 -3.04 -8.24 15.08
N ASP A 410 -1.92 -8.04 15.78
CA ASP A 410 -0.55 -7.94 15.22
C ASP A 410 -0.06 -9.34 14.81
N GLN A 411 -0.56 -9.80 13.66
CA GLN A 411 -0.31 -11.16 13.20
C GLN A 411 1.10 -11.34 12.62
N ASP A 412 1.69 -10.29 12.06
CA ASP A 412 3.04 -10.31 11.50
C ASP A 412 4.13 -9.99 12.54
N LYS A 413 3.71 -9.71 13.80
CA LYS A 413 4.57 -9.33 14.92
C LYS A 413 5.48 -8.13 14.63
N SER A 414 5.00 -7.21 13.82
CA SER A 414 5.72 -5.97 13.46
C SER A 414 5.81 -5.00 14.64
N GLY A 415 4.96 -5.15 15.65
CA GLY A 415 4.81 -4.22 16.78
C GLY A 415 3.97 -2.99 16.43
N GLN A 416 3.31 -3.00 15.27
CA GLN A 416 2.39 -1.97 14.81
C GLN A 416 1.25 -2.65 14.06
N ILE A 417 0.08 -2.04 14.05
CA ILE A 417 -1.10 -2.58 13.39
C ILE A 417 -1.30 -1.90 12.05
N SER A 418 -1.29 -2.65 10.99
CA SER A 418 -1.64 -2.19 9.63
C SER A 418 -3.14 -2.01 9.50
N ILE A 419 -3.58 -1.32 8.43
CA ILE A 419 -5.02 -1.15 8.19
C ILE A 419 -5.70 -2.49 7.90
N GLU A 420 -5.06 -3.43 7.20
CA GLU A 420 -5.64 -4.75 6.95
C GLU A 420 -5.79 -5.56 8.24
N GLU A 421 -4.81 -5.54 9.13
CA GLU A 421 -4.91 -6.21 10.44
C GLU A 421 -6.02 -5.60 11.29
N PHE A 422 -6.15 -4.27 11.30
CA PHE A 422 -7.23 -3.58 11.98
C PHE A 422 -8.60 -3.97 11.42
N LEU A 423 -8.75 -3.97 10.09
CA LEU A 423 -10.00 -4.36 9.44
C LEU A 423 -10.37 -5.82 9.73
N ARG A 424 -9.41 -6.75 9.68
CA ARG A 424 -9.63 -8.17 10.03
C ARG A 424 -10.17 -8.34 11.44
N ALA A 425 -9.66 -7.54 12.38
CA ALA A 425 -10.06 -7.61 13.79
C ALA A 425 -11.38 -6.88 14.10
N THR A 426 -11.83 -5.98 13.23
CA THR A 426 -12.96 -5.07 13.51
C THR A 426 -14.20 -5.33 12.67
N ILE A 427 -14.08 -6.05 11.54
CA ILE A 427 -15.24 -6.43 10.73
C ILE A 427 -15.96 -7.60 11.43
N LYS A 428 -17.28 -7.45 11.64
CA LYS A 428 -18.09 -8.53 12.15
C LYS A 428 -17.98 -9.76 11.26
N TYR A 429 -17.76 -10.91 11.87
CA TYR A 429 -17.56 -12.18 11.20
C TYR A 429 -18.71 -12.52 10.23
N GLU A 430 -19.95 -12.22 10.59
CA GLU A 430 -21.15 -12.39 9.76
C GLU A 430 -21.05 -11.68 8.38
N ASN A 431 -20.36 -10.54 8.33
CA ASN A 431 -20.15 -9.81 7.08
C ASN A 431 -19.07 -10.44 6.19
N LEU A 432 -18.18 -11.24 6.78
CA LEU A 432 -17.10 -11.91 6.06
C LEU A 432 -17.58 -13.22 5.41
N ILE A 433 -18.42 -14.00 6.10
CA ILE A 433 -18.85 -15.33 5.69
C ILE A 433 -20.05 -15.35 4.75
N SER A 434 -20.34 -14.25 4.05
CA SER A 434 -21.38 -14.28 3.01
C SER A 434 -21.03 -15.34 1.94
N GLU A 435 -22.02 -16.03 1.42
CA GLU A 435 -21.81 -17.10 0.42
C GLU A 435 -21.00 -16.63 -0.79
N ASN A 436 -21.23 -15.39 -1.23
CA ASN A 436 -20.47 -14.78 -2.33
C ASN A 436 -18.98 -14.60 -1.98
N ASN A 437 -18.67 -14.15 -0.77
CA ASN A 437 -17.30 -13.97 -0.32
C ASN A 437 -16.56 -15.30 -0.17
N LEU A 438 -17.24 -16.30 0.40
CA LEU A 438 -16.67 -17.65 0.56
C LEU A 438 -16.42 -18.31 -0.79
N LYS A 439 -17.39 -18.22 -1.69
CA LYS A 439 -17.27 -18.76 -3.05
C LYS A 439 -16.12 -18.06 -3.81
N TYR A 440 -16.01 -16.75 -3.71
CA TYR A 440 -14.93 -16.01 -4.35
C TYR A 440 -13.54 -16.42 -3.80
N ALA A 441 -13.42 -16.54 -2.47
CA ALA A 441 -12.16 -16.98 -1.85
C ALA A 441 -11.79 -18.40 -2.29
N PHE A 442 -12.77 -19.32 -2.29
CA PHE A 442 -12.57 -20.69 -2.73
C PHE A 442 -12.14 -20.78 -4.20
N GLU A 443 -12.87 -20.11 -5.12
CA GLU A 443 -12.55 -20.06 -6.55
C GLU A 443 -11.17 -19.43 -6.83
N TYR A 444 -10.72 -18.51 -5.98
CA TYR A 444 -9.39 -17.93 -6.11
C TYR A 444 -8.28 -18.88 -5.65
N PHE A 445 -8.55 -19.70 -4.62
CA PHE A 445 -7.62 -20.70 -4.11
C PHE A 445 -7.55 -21.94 -5.01
N ASP A 446 -8.66 -22.31 -5.64
CA ASP A 446 -8.78 -23.39 -6.64
C ASP A 446 -8.19 -22.94 -7.99
N LYS A 447 -6.87 -23.06 -8.13
CA LYS A 447 -6.11 -22.55 -9.28
C LYS A 447 -6.31 -23.35 -10.56
N ASP A 448 -6.57 -24.63 -10.45
CA ASP A 448 -6.78 -25.55 -11.58
C ASP A 448 -8.26 -25.68 -11.95
N HIS A 449 -9.17 -25.04 -11.18
CA HIS A 449 -10.62 -25.07 -11.36
C HIS A 449 -11.20 -26.49 -11.29
N SER A 450 -10.61 -27.34 -10.46
CA SER A 450 -11.09 -28.71 -10.23
C SER A 450 -12.38 -28.77 -9.42
N GLY A 451 -12.72 -27.70 -8.70
CA GLY A 451 -13.83 -27.64 -7.74
C GLY A 451 -13.44 -28.14 -6.35
N PHE A 452 -12.18 -28.39 -6.10
CA PHE A 452 -11.60 -28.84 -4.84
C PHE A 452 -10.30 -28.10 -4.56
N LEU A 453 -9.93 -27.90 -3.29
CA LEU A 453 -8.63 -27.38 -2.92
C LEU A 453 -7.67 -28.54 -2.64
N SER A 454 -6.60 -28.60 -3.41
CA SER A 454 -5.51 -29.56 -3.25
C SER A 454 -4.50 -29.09 -2.20
N ARG A 455 -3.63 -30.00 -1.75
CA ARG A 455 -2.54 -29.70 -0.81
C ARG A 455 -1.58 -28.65 -1.34
N ASP A 456 -1.30 -28.67 -2.64
CA ASP A 456 -0.36 -27.73 -3.27
C ASP A 456 -0.97 -26.33 -3.37
N GLU A 457 -2.26 -26.22 -3.64
CA GLU A 457 -2.97 -24.94 -3.65
C GLU A 457 -3.04 -24.32 -2.25
N ILE A 458 -3.28 -25.11 -1.21
CA ILE A 458 -3.26 -24.63 0.16
C ILE A 458 -1.84 -24.20 0.58
N LYS A 459 -0.79 -24.93 0.15
CA LYS A 459 0.60 -24.49 0.35
C LYS A 459 0.84 -23.12 -0.31
N GLU A 460 0.37 -22.94 -1.54
CA GLU A 460 0.50 -21.66 -2.25
C GLU A 460 -0.22 -20.51 -1.51
N VAL A 461 -1.45 -20.73 -1.08
CA VAL A 461 -2.26 -19.75 -0.31
C VAL A 461 -1.56 -19.36 0.99
N LEU A 462 -0.92 -20.30 1.67
CA LEU A 462 -0.19 -20.07 2.92
C LEU A 462 1.24 -19.59 2.72
N GLY A 463 1.70 -19.44 1.47
CA GLY A 463 3.07 -19.02 1.16
C GLY A 463 4.14 -20.06 1.53
N LEU A 464 3.77 -21.33 1.66
CA LEU A 464 4.67 -22.43 1.98
C LEU A 464 5.40 -22.89 0.71
N ILE A 465 6.55 -22.28 0.44
CA ILE A 465 7.29 -22.50 -0.82
C ILE A 465 8.15 -23.77 -0.78
N ASP A 466 8.43 -24.29 0.41
CA ASP A 466 9.30 -25.45 0.61
C ASP A 466 8.53 -26.70 1.04
N ASP A 467 9.06 -27.87 0.66
CA ASP A 467 8.57 -29.18 1.11
C ASP A 467 9.21 -29.60 2.44
N SER A 468 9.46 -28.62 3.33
CA SER A 468 9.99 -28.89 4.66
C SER A 468 9.06 -29.79 5.47
N HIS A 469 9.60 -30.48 6.46
CA HIS A 469 8.81 -31.30 7.37
C HIS A 469 7.74 -30.46 8.08
N GLU A 470 8.06 -29.25 8.48
CA GLU A 470 7.16 -28.27 9.12
C GLU A 470 5.99 -27.89 8.22
N SER A 471 6.27 -27.52 6.95
CA SER A 471 5.22 -27.17 5.97
C SER A 471 4.25 -28.33 5.78
N ASN A 472 4.75 -29.55 5.69
CA ASN A 472 3.93 -30.74 5.54
C ASN A 472 3.12 -31.07 6.81
N GLU A 473 3.66 -30.85 8.01
CA GLU A 473 2.90 -31.01 9.26
C GLU A 473 1.72 -30.04 9.35
N ILE A 474 1.91 -28.76 8.97
CA ILE A 474 0.85 -27.76 8.96
C ILE A 474 -0.25 -28.15 7.98
N ILE A 475 0.10 -28.55 6.76
CA ILE A 475 -0.86 -29.01 5.76
C ILE A 475 -1.61 -30.26 6.26
N ASN A 476 -0.91 -31.22 6.84
CA ASN A 476 -1.55 -32.42 7.41
C ASN A 476 -2.54 -32.07 8.54
N ALA A 477 -2.20 -31.10 9.38
CA ALA A 477 -3.09 -30.63 10.44
C ALA A 477 -4.36 -29.99 9.87
N ILE A 478 -4.22 -29.15 8.81
CA ILE A 478 -5.36 -28.53 8.12
C ILE A 478 -6.28 -29.60 7.52
N PHE A 479 -5.73 -30.54 6.74
CA PHE A 479 -6.52 -31.59 6.12
C PHE A 479 -7.20 -32.48 7.15
N LYS A 480 -6.52 -32.85 8.24
CA LYS A 480 -7.13 -33.65 9.34
C LYS A 480 -8.36 -32.99 9.96
N GLU A 481 -8.41 -31.66 9.93
CA GLU A 481 -9.49 -30.89 10.57
C GLU A 481 -10.60 -30.51 9.58
N VAL A 482 -10.26 -30.21 8.33
CA VAL A 482 -11.16 -29.63 7.32
C VAL A 482 -11.70 -30.69 6.35
N ASP A 483 -10.88 -31.65 5.94
CA ASP A 483 -11.28 -32.77 5.06
C ASP A 483 -12.11 -33.79 5.89
N LEU A 484 -13.42 -33.59 5.89
CA LEU A 484 -14.35 -34.38 6.70
C LEU A 484 -14.62 -35.75 6.12
N ASN A 485 -14.54 -35.91 4.80
CA ASN A 485 -14.79 -37.14 4.09
C ASN A 485 -13.54 -38.01 3.93
N GLY A 486 -12.35 -37.46 4.13
CA GLY A 486 -11.05 -38.11 4.08
C GLY A 486 -10.56 -38.45 2.67
N ASP A 487 -11.03 -37.72 1.63
CA ASP A 487 -10.66 -37.98 0.23
C ASP A 487 -9.32 -37.32 -0.16
N GLY A 488 -8.73 -36.52 0.72
CA GLY A 488 -7.45 -35.84 0.52
C GLY A 488 -7.56 -34.54 -0.25
N GLN A 489 -8.77 -34.00 -0.44
CA GLN A 489 -9.08 -32.71 -1.05
C GLN A 489 -10.06 -31.96 -0.14
N ILE A 490 -10.22 -30.66 -0.32
CA ILE A 490 -11.21 -29.86 0.41
C ILE A 490 -12.24 -29.35 -0.59
N SER A 491 -13.48 -29.80 -0.45
CA SER A 491 -14.62 -29.31 -1.22
C SER A 491 -15.09 -27.94 -0.74
N PHE A 492 -15.89 -27.24 -1.54
CA PHE A 492 -16.49 -25.96 -1.14
C PHE A 492 -17.35 -26.09 0.13
N GLU A 493 -18.09 -27.20 0.29
CA GLU A 493 -18.91 -27.42 1.48
C GLU A 493 -18.07 -27.61 2.75
N GLU A 494 -16.95 -28.34 2.67
CA GLU A 494 -16.01 -28.51 3.77
C GLU A 494 -15.32 -27.19 4.13
N PHE A 495 -14.90 -26.43 3.12
CA PHE A 495 -14.38 -25.07 3.30
C PHE A 495 -15.40 -24.15 3.99
N LYS A 496 -16.66 -24.18 3.57
CA LYS A 496 -17.74 -23.42 4.16
C LYS A 496 -17.99 -23.82 5.62
N ILE A 497 -18.06 -25.13 5.92
CA ILE A 497 -18.21 -25.64 7.28
C ILE A 497 -17.06 -25.16 8.17
N MET A 498 -15.80 -25.19 7.69
CA MET A 498 -14.64 -24.67 8.41
C MET A 498 -14.82 -23.18 8.74
N MET A 499 -15.26 -22.39 7.76
CA MET A 499 -15.49 -20.96 7.96
C MET A 499 -16.65 -20.71 8.93
N GLU A 500 -17.75 -21.44 8.89
CA GLU A 500 -18.92 -21.26 9.76
C GLU A 500 -18.74 -21.82 11.17
N SER A 501 -17.89 -22.83 11.36
CA SER A 501 -17.69 -23.45 12.68
C SER A 501 -17.09 -22.51 13.73
N ASN A 502 -16.27 -21.56 13.31
CA ASN A 502 -15.71 -20.54 14.18
C ASN A 502 -16.77 -19.53 14.68
N GLN A 503 -17.87 -19.34 13.97
CA GLN A 503 -18.98 -18.50 14.44
C GLN A 503 -19.65 -19.09 15.69
N LYS A 504 -19.81 -20.41 15.75
CA LYS A 504 -20.43 -21.10 16.92
C LYS A 504 -19.56 -21.04 18.18
N LEU A 505 -18.24 -21.00 18.02
CA LEU A 505 -17.30 -20.84 19.14
C LEU A 505 -17.34 -19.41 19.72
N ILE A 506 -17.58 -18.41 18.88
CA ILE A 506 -17.70 -17.00 19.28
C ILE A 506 -19.02 -16.78 20.03
N LEU A 507 -20.15 -17.34 19.56
CA LEU A 507 -21.46 -17.19 20.16
C LEU A 507 -21.62 -17.94 21.49
N ASN A 508 -20.93 -19.06 21.68
CA ASN A 508 -21.00 -19.84 22.92
C ASN A 508 -20.15 -19.25 24.07
N ASN A 509 -19.23 -18.31 23.79
CA ASN A 509 -18.48 -17.60 24.83
C ASN A 509 -19.22 -16.37 25.37
N ASP A 510 -20.34 -15.97 24.77
CA ASP A 510 -21.16 -14.86 25.24
C ASP A 510 -22.27 -15.31 26.23
N ASP A 511 -22.44 -16.63 26.45
CA ASP A 511 -23.44 -17.23 27.36
C ASP A 511 -22.83 -17.79 28.66
N GLU A 512 -21.52 -17.65 28.91
CA GLU A 512 -20.86 -17.93 30.18
C GLU A 512 -20.35 -16.63 30.86
#